data_756925b5ffc4bb743e4714960cb3d44b
#
_entry.id   756925b5ffc4bb743e4714960cb3d44b
#
_cell.length_a   1.000
_cell.length_b   1.000
_cell.length_c   1.000
_cell.angle_alpha   90.00
_cell.angle_beta   90.00
_cell.angle_gamma   90.00
#
_symmetry.space_group_name_H-M   'P 1'
#
loop_
_entity.id
_entity.type
_entity.pdbx_description
1 polymer ?
#
loop_
_entity_poly.entity_id
_entity_poly.type
_entity_poly.pdbx_seq_one_letter_code
_entity_poly.pdbx_strand_id
1 'polypeptide(L)'
;MLATFQLDGQEFMALNGGPNHKFSEAVSLFVDCETQAEVDELWAKFTEGGEEGPCGWLKDKYGLSWQIVPSALGQLMNDTDPVRAQRVMNAMLQMKKIDITMLQQAYDQP
;
A
#
# COMPACT_ATOMS: atom_id res chain seq x y z
N MET A 1 7.69 18.01 -21.93
CA MET A 1 8.53 18.11 -20.71
C MET A 1 8.80 16.73 -20.16
N LEU A 2 10.04 16.46 -19.79
CA LEU A 2 10.49 15.21 -19.22
C LEU A 2 11.19 15.52 -17.89
N ALA A 3 10.79 14.82 -16.81
CA ALA A 3 11.44 14.95 -15.51
C ALA A 3 12.00 13.61 -15.08
N THR A 4 13.21 13.62 -14.54
CA THR A 4 13.85 12.43 -13.98
C THR A 4 13.95 12.59 -12.46
N PHE A 5 13.62 11.54 -11.72
CA PHE A 5 13.67 11.56 -10.26
C PHE A 5 13.98 10.16 -9.74
N GLN A 6 14.27 10.08 -8.45
CA GLN A 6 14.54 8.79 -7.78
C GLN A 6 13.55 8.57 -6.65
N LEU A 7 13.15 7.30 -6.51
CA LEU A 7 12.39 6.82 -5.35
C LEU A 7 13.14 5.62 -4.80
N ASP A 8 13.61 5.73 -3.58
CA ASP A 8 14.34 4.66 -2.89
C ASP A 8 15.48 4.07 -3.74
N GLY A 9 16.27 4.97 -4.35
CA GLY A 9 17.42 4.57 -5.19
C GLY A 9 17.07 4.15 -6.61
N GLN A 10 15.80 3.99 -6.94
CA GLN A 10 15.34 3.63 -8.28
C GLN A 10 15.06 4.89 -9.09
N GLU A 11 15.65 4.98 -10.29
CA GLU A 11 15.40 6.10 -11.19
C GLU A 11 14.09 5.93 -11.92
N PHE A 12 13.33 7.02 -12.01
CA PHE A 12 12.08 7.11 -12.75
C PHE A 12 12.11 8.31 -13.67
N MET A 13 11.36 8.22 -14.76
CA MET A 13 11.16 9.33 -15.68
C MET A 13 9.67 9.60 -15.81
N ALA A 14 9.29 10.88 -15.72
CA ALA A 14 7.92 11.31 -15.94
C ALA A 14 7.86 12.14 -17.20
N LEU A 15 7.02 11.72 -18.14
CA LEU A 15 6.77 12.42 -19.38
C LEU A 15 5.40 13.09 -19.33
N ASN A 16 5.37 14.41 -19.57
CA ASN A 16 4.11 15.10 -19.73
C ASN A 16 3.61 14.90 -21.16
N GLY A 17 2.91 13.80 -21.38
CA GLY A 17 2.44 13.37 -22.71
C GLY A 17 1.03 13.79 -23.08
N GLY A 18 0.39 14.64 -22.25
CA GLY A 18 -0.97 15.12 -22.51
C GLY A 18 -2.04 14.18 -21.96
N PRO A 19 -3.33 14.43 -22.26
CA PRO A 19 -4.45 13.76 -21.62
C PRO A 19 -4.88 12.43 -22.25
N ASN A 20 -4.16 11.92 -23.26
CA ASN A 20 -4.58 10.75 -24.04
C ASN A 20 -4.36 9.42 -23.33
N HIS A 21 -3.49 9.39 -22.30
CA HIS A 21 -3.16 8.18 -21.56
C HIS A 21 -3.46 8.38 -20.09
N LYS A 22 -4.09 7.39 -19.48
CA LYS A 22 -4.44 7.41 -18.06
C LYS A 22 -3.85 6.18 -17.38
N PHE A 23 -3.52 6.32 -16.10
CA PHE A 23 -3.10 5.20 -15.28
C PHE A 23 -4.25 4.21 -15.08
N SER A 24 -3.90 2.95 -14.85
CA SER A 24 -4.85 1.91 -14.47
C SER A 24 -4.32 1.14 -13.26
N GLU A 25 -5.23 0.47 -12.54
CA GLU A 25 -4.86 -0.35 -11.39
C GLU A 25 -4.12 -1.64 -11.76
N ALA A 26 -3.96 -1.92 -13.05
CA ALA A 26 -3.17 -3.06 -13.49
C ALA A 26 -1.69 -2.93 -13.13
N VAL A 27 -1.24 -1.71 -12.85
CA VAL A 27 0.11 -1.41 -12.37
C VAL A 27 0.02 -0.57 -11.11
N SER A 28 0.79 -0.92 -10.10
CA SER A 28 0.91 -0.14 -8.87
C SER A 28 2.35 -0.12 -8.40
N LEU A 29 2.70 0.91 -7.63
CA LEU A 29 3.98 0.96 -6.94
C LEU A 29 3.77 0.46 -5.51
N PHE A 30 4.59 -0.49 -5.09
CA PHE A 30 4.49 -1.12 -3.78
C PHE A 30 5.51 -0.50 -2.83
N VAL A 31 5.05 -0.02 -1.67
CA VAL A 31 5.92 0.53 -0.63
C VAL A 31 5.86 -0.37 0.59
N ASP A 32 7.01 -0.93 0.96
CA ASP A 32 7.15 -1.75 2.15
C ASP A 32 7.51 -0.85 3.33
N CYS A 33 6.65 -0.79 4.34
CA CYS A 33 6.83 0.05 5.52
C CYS A 33 7.24 -0.78 6.72
N GLU A 34 8.20 -0.30 7.50
CA GLU A 34 8.67 -1.01 8.69
C GLU A 34 7.77 -0.77 9.91
N THR A 35 7.12 0.40 9.98
CA THR A 35 6.35 0.82 11.17
C THR A 35 4.97 1.34 10.78
N GLN A 36 4.07 1.34 11.77
CA GLN A 36 2.76 1.95 11.60
C GLN A 36 2.86 3.46 11.32
N ALA A 37 3.83 4.12 11.93
CA ALA A 37 4.05 5.56 11.71
C ALA A 37 4.36 5.86 10.24
N GLU A 38 5.17 5.02 9.58
CA GLU A 38 5.44 5.16 8.14
C GLU A 38 4.18 4.95 7.31
N VAL A 39 3.40 3.91 7.63
CA VAL A 39 2.13 3.65 6.95
C VAL A 39 1.22 4.87 7.05
N ASP A 40 1.05 5.39 8.26
CA ASP A 40 0.16 6.52 8.51
C ASP A 40 0.61 7.77 7.77
N GLU A 41 1.90 8.07 7.79
CA GLU A 41 2.46 9.25 7.12
C GLU A 41 2.30 9.18 5.61
N LEU A 42 2.71 8.08 5.00
CA LEU A 42 2.62 7.91 3.55
C LEU A 42 1.17 7.85 3.09
N TRP A 43 0.31 7.18 3.85
CA TRP A 43 -1.13 7.12 3.53
C TRP A 43 -1.75 8.51 3.50
N ALA A 44 -1.46 9.33 4.52
CA ALA A 44 -2.00 10.69 4.59
C ALA A 44 -1.51 11.55 3.43
N LYS A 45 -0.22 11.49 3.13
CA LYS A 45 0.38 12.28 2.05
C LYS A 45 -0.12 11.86 0.67
N PHE A 46 -0.18 10.55 0.41
CA PHE A 46 -0.51 10.05 -0.92
C PHE A 46 -2.01 10.09 -1.22
N THR A 47 -2.85 10.03 -0.19
CA THR A 47 -4.32 10.14 -0.40
C THR A 47 -4.78 11.59 -0.52
N GLU A 48 -3.94 12.58 -0.18
CA GLU A 48 -4.32 13.98 -0.31
C GLU A 48 -4.59 14.32 -1.77
N GLY A 49 -5.83 14.71 -2.06
CA GLY A 49 -6.28 14.98 -3.41
C GLY A 49 -6.53 13.73 -4.26
N GLY A 50 -6.30 12.55 -3.69
CA GLY A 50 -6.51 11.26 -4.33
C GLY A 50 -7.66 10.49 -3.70
N GLU A 51 -7.55 9.17 -3.68
CA GLU A 51 -8.60 8.28 -3.19
C GLU A 51 -8.02 7.17 -2.32
N GLU A 52 -8.69 6.86 -1.21
CA GLU A 52 -8.41 5.66 -0.44
C GLU A 52 -9.02 4.45 -1.12
N GLY A 53 -8.27 3.36 -1.16
CA GLY A 53 -8.74 2.07 -1.65
C GLY A 53 -8.71 1.00 -0.56
N PRO A 54 -9.07 -0.23 -0.89
CA PRO A 54 -9.08 -1.35 0.06
C PRO A 54 -7.69 -1.95 0.23
N CYS A 55 -7.46 -2.58 1.39
CA CYS A 55 -6.32 -3.48 1.62
C CYS A 55 -4.94 -2.82 1.40
N GLY A 56 -4.82 -1.54 1.77
CA GLY A 56 -3.56 -0.83 1.61
C GLY A 56 -3.36 -0.18 0.24
N TRP A 57 -4.32 -0.31 -0.65
CA TRP A 57 -4.29 0.35 -1.95
C TRP A 57 -4.79 1.78 -1.85
N LEU A 58 -4.22 2.65 -2.67
CA LEU A 58 -4.71 4.02 -2.84
C LEU A 58 -4.41 4.49 -4.27
N LYS A 59 -5.07 5.56 -4.68
CA LYS A 59 -4.69 6.33 -5.86
C LYS A 59 -4.24 7.70 -5.41
N ASP A 60 -3.12 8.16 -5.94
CA ASP A 60 -2.67 9.51 -5.64
C ASP A 60 -3.46 10.53 -6.46
N LYS A 61 -3.17 11.81 -6.27
CA LYS A 61 -3.89 12.89 -6.96
C LYS A 61 -3.72 12.86 -8.48
N TYR A 62 -2.75 12.10 -8.98
CA TYR A 62 -2.52 11.94 -10.42
C TYR A 62 -3.16 10.67 -10.98
N GLY A 63 -3.79 9.86 -10.14
CA GLY A 63 -4.44 8.61 -10.54
C GLY A 63 -3.52 7.39 -10.52
N LEU A 64 -2.26 7.55 -10.10
CA LEU A 64 -1.33 6.42 -9.98
C LEU A 64 -1.68 5.60 -8.73
N SER A 65 -1.75 4.29 -8.92
CA SER A 65 -2.05 3.37 -7.83
C SER A 65 -0.82 3.01 -7.02
N TRP A 66 -0.98 2.98 -5.70
CA TRP A 66 0.05 2.63 -4.74
C TRP A 66 -0.49 1.60 -3.77
N GLN A 67 0.40 0.75 -3.28
CA GLN A 67 0.13 -0.14 -2.14
C GLN A 67 1.06 0.25 -1.01
N ILE A 68 0.49 0.65 0.12
CA ILE A 68 1.25 1.04 1.32
C ILE A 68 1.08 -0.11 2.33
N VAL A 69 2.11 -0.92 2.49
CA VAL A 69 1.99 -2.20 3.18
C VAL A 69 3.08 -2.34 4.24
N PRO A 70 2.71 -2.63 5.50
CA PRO A 70 3.71 -2.90 6.52
C PRO A 70 4.33 -4.28 6.34
N SER A 71 5.63 -4.39 6.60
CA SER A 71 6.36 -5.67 6.57
C SER A 71 5.71 -6.71 7.47
N ALA A 72 5.09 -6.27 8.56
CA ALA A 72 4.40 -7.15 9.50
C ALA A 72 3.30 -7.98 8.84
N LEU A 73 2.63 -7.44 7.81
CA LEU A 73 1.58 -8.19 7.10
C LEU A 73 2.16 -9.46 6.48
N GLY A 74 3.25 -9.34 5.72
CA GLY A 74 3.90 -10.48 5.09
C GLY A 74 4.41 -11.49 6.12
N GLN A 75 4.98 -10.99 7.22
CA GLN A 75 5.48 -11.84 8.30
C GLN A 75 4.36 -12.66 8.94
N LEU A 76 3.22 -12.05 9.22
CA LEU A 76 2.08 -12.74 9.82
C LEU A 76 1.42 -13.72 8.85
N MET A 77 1.37 -13.38 7.56
CA MET A 77 0.77 -14.23 6.53
C MET A 77 1.65 -15.40 6.12
N ASN A 78 2.96 -15.31 6.37
CA ASN A 78 3.89 -16.41 6.09
C ASN A 78 3.97 -17.42 7.26
N ASP A 79 3.10 -17.30 8.25
CA ASP A 79 3.04 -18.25 9.35
C ASP A 79 2.71 -19.65 8.82
N THR A 80 3.29 -20.66 9.46
CA THR A 80 3.06 -22.07 9.12
C THR A 80 1.65 -22.55 9.48
N ASP A 81 0.96 -21.81 10.36
CA ASP A 81 -0.43 -22.12 10.75
C ASP A 81 -1.40 -21.45 9.75
N PRO A 82 -2.05 -22.23 8.87
CA PRO A 82 -2.95 -21.66 7.88
C PRO A 82 -4.19 -21.00 8.48
N VAL A 83 -4.59 -21.39 9.69
CA VAL A 83 -5.74 -20.78 10.37
C VAL A 83 -5.41 -19.35 10.79
N ARG A 84 -4.20 -19.14 11.37
CA ARG A 84 -3.75 -17.80 11.75
C ARG A 84 -3.56 -16.90 10.55
N ALA A 85 -2.91 -17.41 9.51
CA ALA A 85 -2.71 -16.66 8.26
C ALA A 85 -4.05 -16.24 7.65
N GLN A 86 -5.05 -17.13 7.67
CA GLN A 86 -6.38 -16.82 7.13
C GLN A 86 -7.07 -15.73 7.95
N ARG A 87 -6.93 -15.74 9.29
CA ARG A 87 -7.50 -14.69 10.13
C ARG A 87 -6.89 -13.32 9.81
N VAL A 88 -5.58 -13.28 9.60
CA VAL A 88 -4.89 -12.04 9.20
C VAL A 88 -5.41 -11.56 7.85
N MET A 89 -5.53 -12.44 6.87
CA MET A 89 -6.08 -12.12 5.56
C MET A 89 -7.49 -11.55 5.66
N ASN A 90 -8.36 -12.19 6.43
CA ASN A 90 -9.73 -11.75 6.62
C ASN A 90 -9.79 -10.36 7.25
N ALA A 91 -8.92 -10.09 8.22
CA ALA A 91 -8.82 -8.76 8.84
C ALA A 91 -8.38 -7.71 7.83
N MET A 92 -7.35 -8.01 7.04
CA MET A 92 -6.83 -7.10 6.01
C MET A 92 -7.91 -6.74 4.99
N LEU A 93 -8.73 -7.71 4.58
CA LEU A 93 -9.77 -7.51 3.56
C LEU A 93 -10.84 -6.50 4.01
N GLN A 94 -10.94 -6.22 5.30
CA GLN A 94 -11.89 -5.24 5.84
C GLN A 94 -11.27 -3.86 6.03
N MET A 95 -9.98 -3.69 5.70
CA MET A 95 -9.25 -2.44 5.93
C MET A 95 -9.15 -1.61 4.66
N LYS A 96 -8.99 -0.31 4.84
CA LYS A 96 -8.43 0.61 3.84
C LYS A 96 -6.95 0.79 4.17
N LYS A 97 -6.60 1.76 5.02
CA LYS A 97 -5.24 1.83 5.56
C LYS A 97 -5.00 0.61 6.45
N ILE A 98 -3.85 -0.02 6.29
CA ILE A 98 -3.51 -1.21 7.07
C ILE A 98 -3.11 -0.80 8.48
N ASP A 99 -3.67 -1.49 9.48
CA ASP A 99 -3.43 -1.29 10.91
C ASP A 99 -2.75 -2.53 11.46
N ILE A 100 -1.48 -2.40 11.83
CA ILE A 100 -0.65 -3.51 12.31
C ILE A 100 -1.24 -4.10 13.61
N THR A 101 -1.73 -3.25 14.50
CA THR A 101 -2.31 -3.71 15.78
C THR A 101 -3.51 -4.63 15.54
N MET A 102 -4.38 -4.28 14.61
CA MET A 102 -5.54 -5.10 14.27
C MET A 102 -5.15 -6.40 13.58
N LEU A 103 -4.11 -6.38 12.75
CA LEU A 103 -3.57 -7.60 12.15
C LEU A 103 -3.03 -8.54 13.23
N GLN A 104 -2.29 -7.99 14.18
CA GLN A 104 -1.71 -8.77 15.29
C GLN A 104 -2.80 -9.36 16.17
N GLN A 105 -3.85 -8.59 16.47
CA GLN A 105 -5.00 -9.08 17.24
C GLN A 105 -5.70 -10.24 16.53
N ALA A 106 -5.87 -10.15 15.22
CA ALA A 106 -6.47 -11.24 14.44
C ALA A 106 -5.59 -12.50 14.46
N TYR A 107 -4.28 -12.31 14.38
CA TYR A 107 -3.30 -13.41 14.46
C TYR A 107 -3.36 -14.10 15.83
N ASP A 108 -3.49 -13.31 16.91
CA ASP A 108 -3.43 -13.82 18.30
C ASP A 108 -4.75 -14.38 18.81
N GLN A 109 -5.83 -14.33 18.03
CA GLN A 109 -7.11 -14.90 18.46
C GLN A 109 -6.99 -16.40 18.72
N PRO A 110 -7.65 -16.90 19.79
CA PRO A 110 -7.61 -18.33 20.10
C PRO A 110 -8.39 -19.18 19.08
#